data_f34b5db5b321e8f866775cd2ed7d4ad8
#
_entry.id   f34b5db5b321e8f866775cd2ed7d4ad8
#
_cell.length_a   1.000
_cell.length_b   1.000
_cell.length_c   1.000
_cell.angle_alpha   90.00
_cell.angle_beta   90.00
_cell.angle_gamma   90.00
#
_symmetry.space_group_name_H-M   'P 1'
#
loop_
_entity.id
_entity.type
_entity.pdbx_description
1 polymer ?
#
loop_
_entity_poly.entity_id
_entity_poly.type
_entity_poly.pdbx_seq_one_letter_code
_entity_poly.pdbx_strand_id
1 'polypeptide(L)'
;MNILPENTIFVVLSFEGPDAYSMAGGLGARITYLTQTLASMGFEVHHIFIGDPHMSKVEAREEGRLTLHRWCQWISEYHPNGVYDGEEGKLYDFNESVPPFVVHGLAAPAISQGKLIAVLGEEWHTAEAISRISDLLHYEGLRNKAVMFWNTNNTYGFERINWARLSYAITITTVSKYMKHIMRNWGINPLVIPNGIPKEILGEVDEAHVMRLKGLIDTDFIVSKVARWHPDKGWKPAVEAMGRLRSTGKKCVLLARGGIEPYGGKILKRAQSIGLKVRDVCIQRRPLDEDSNAIGEDAFEPYFEALSHAGTGDILNLLFPIPHSFLKVIYRASDVVLANSLHEPFGLVDLEAMATGAVVFTGCSGEDYAMHLVNSIVLDSFNAEEVKFYIENLQAHDEEKKGIQAAARETAKQFTWDKVVRSLLRKLEYQTEVQQRALT
;
A
#
# COMPACT_ATOMS: atom_id res chain seq x y z
N MET A 1 -3.77 -10.29 29.45
CA MET A 1 -5.21 -10.12 29.10
C MET A 1 -5.31 -10.28 27.60
N ASN A 2 -6.14 -11.21 27.13
CA ASN A 2 -6.27 -11.49 25.70
C ASN A 2 -7.03 -10.34 25.00
N ILE A 3 -6.63 -10.02 23.80
CA ILE A 3 -7.32 -9.05 22.93
C ILE A 3 -8.41 -9.80 22.17
N LEU A 4 -9.66 -9.62 22.56
CA LEU A 4 -10.83 -10.32 22.02
C LEU A 4 -11.90 -9.32 21.57
N PRO A 5 -12.74 -9.69 20.59
CA PRO A 5 -13.79 -8.78 20.08
C PRO A 5 -14.77 -8.30 21.16
N GLU A 6 -15.11 -9.14 22.12
CA GLU A 6 -16.04 -8.82 23.19
C GLU A 6 -15.45 -7.86 24.26
N ASN A 7 -14.13 -7.77 24.36
CA ASN A 7 -13.48 -7.01 25.42
C ASN A 7 -12.56 -5.87 24.94
N THR A 8 -12.46 -5.62 23.63
CA THR A 8 -11.52 -4.62 23.11
C THR A 8 -12.16 -3.79 22.01
N ILE A 9 -11.97 -2.46 22.11
CA ILE A 9 -12.33 -1.51 21.06
C ILE A 9 -11.05 -0.99 20.41
N PHE A 10 -11.06 -0.88 19.09
CA PHE A 10 -9.97 -0.26 18.33
C PHE A 10 -10.30 1.19 17.97
N VAL A 11 -9.35 2.07 18.19
CA VAL A 11 -9.37 3.46 17.70
C VAL A 11 -8.17 3.63 16.78
N VAL A 12 -8.43 3.87 15.50
CA VAL A 12 -7.40 4.04 14.48
C VAL A 12 -7.36 5.49 14.04
N LEU A 13 -6.19 6.10 14.16
CA LEU A 13 -5.93 7.49 13.78
C LEU A 13 -5.06 7.53 12.54
N SER A 14 -5.52 8.23 11.53
CA SER A 14 -4.72 8.48 10.32
C SER A 14 -5.07 9.83 9.70
N PHE A 15 -4.20 10.35 8.86
CA PHE A 15 -4.53 11.54 8.07
C PHE A 15 -5.29 11.13 6.81
N GLU A 16 -4.81 10.10 6.10
CA GLU A 16 -5.53 9.49 4.97
C GLU A 16 -6.66 8.57 5.46
N GLY A 17 -7.64 8.32 4.59
CA GLY A 17 -8.79 7.47 4.85
C GLY A 17 -9.40 6.88 3.59
N PRO A 18 -10.56 6.20 3.70
CA PRO A 18 -11.19 5.48 2.59
C PRO A 18 -11.91 6.36 1.57
N ASP A 19 -12.13 7.64 1.87
CA ASP A 19 -12.81 8.55 0.95
C ASP A 19 -11.90 8.91 -0.24
N ALA A 20 -12.46 9.15 -1.41
CA ALA A 20 -11.70 9.60 -2.58
C ALA A 20 -10.89 10.88 -2.31
N TYR A 21 -11.45 11.80 -1.51
CA TYR A 21 -10.78 13.01 -1.04
C TYR A 21 -9.55 12.71 -0.16
N SER A 22 -9.61 11.67 0.63
CA SER A 22 -8.64 11.35 1.70
C SER A 22 -7.61 10.32 1.27
N MET A 23 -7.86 9.58 0.18
CA MET A 23 -6.97 8.52 -0.32
C MET A 23 -5.95 9.11 -1.30
N ALA A 24 -4.79 9.50 -0.78
CA ALA A 24 -3.71 10.06 -1.60
C ALA A 24 -2.69 9.00 -2.05
N GLY A 25 -2.62 7.86 -1.39
CA GLY A 25 -1.62 6.83 -1.69
C GLY A 25 -1.80 5.50 -0.99
N GLY A 26 -0.71 4.77 -0.83
CA GLY A 26 -0.70 3.46 -0.19
C GLY A 26 -1.12 3.47 1.29
N LEU A 27 -1.01 4.61 1.97
CA LEU A 27 -1.44 4.74 3.36
C LEU A 27 -2.97 4.62 3.48
N GLY A 28 -3.73 5.34 2.66
CA GLY A 28 -5.19 5.27 2.65
C GLY A 28 -5.69 3.84 2.39
N ALA A 29 -5.09 3.15 1.42
CA ALA A 29 -5.39 1.75 1.14
C ALA A 29 -5.06 0.83 2.34
N ARG A 30 -3.86 0.99 2.94
CA ARG A 30 -3.43 0.26 4.13
C ARG A 30 -4.46 0.38 5.26
N ILE A 31 -4.84 1.60 5.61
CA ILE A 31 -5.74 1.85 6.75
C ILE A 31 -7.14 1.33 6.47
N THR A 32 -7.62 1.47 5.25
CA THR A 32 -8.91 0.93 4.83
C THR A 32 -8.96 -0.59 5.04
N TYR A 33 -7.98 -1.32 4.51
CA TYR A 33 -7.95 -2.78 4.69
C TYR A 33 -7.69 -3.22 6.13
N LEU A 34 -6.85 -2.51 6.88
CA LEU A 34 -6.60 -2.79 8.29
C LEU A 34 -7.90 -2.68 9.12
N THR A 35 -8.62 -1.56 8.98
CA THR A 35 -9.85 -1.30 9.74
C THR A 35 -10.99 -2.24 9.35
N GLN A 36 -11.17 -2.51 8.06
CA GLN A 36 -12.13 -3.49 7.56
C GLN A 36 -11.82 -4.90 8.06
N THR A 37 -10.55 -5.29 8.06
CA THR A 37 -10.15 -6.63 8.53
C THR A 37 -10.39 -6.78 10.04
N LEU A 38 -10.05 -5.77 10.85
CA LEU A 38 -10.36 -5.78 12.28
C LEU A 38 -11.88 -5.93 12.51
N ALA A 39 -12.70 -5.15 11.81
CA ALA A 39 -14.15 -5.21 11.91
C ALA A 39 -14.71 -6.56 11.45
N SER A 40 -14.20 -7.13 10.36
CA SER A 40 -14.59 -8.46 9.87
C SER A 40 -14.21 -9.59 10.85
N MET A 41 -13.18 -9.39 11.67
CA MET A 41 -12.82 -10.31 12.77
C MET A 41 -13.70 -10.12 14.01
N GLY A 42 -14.68 -9.22 13.97
CA GLY A 42 -15.67 -9.00 15.03
C GLY A 42 -15.36 -7.86 15.99
N PHE A 43 -14.23 -7.16 15.84
CA PHE A 43 -13.90 -6.03 16.70
C PHE A 43 -14.77 -4.80 16.40
N GLU A 44 -15.07 -4.02 17.44
CA GLU A 44 -15.59 -2.66 17.32
C GLU A 44 -14.42 -1.72 16.96
N VAL A 45 -14.53 -1.01 15.85
CA VAL A 45 -13.46 -0.18 15.28
C VAL A 45 -13.96 1.23 15.01
N HIS A 46 -13.27 2.22 15.54
CA HIS A 46 -13.47 3.63 15.24
C HIS A 46 -12.27 4.15 14.43
N HIS A 47 -12.49 4.55 13.21
CA HIS A 47 -11.47 5.15 12.34
C HIS A 47 -11.67 6.65 12.24
N ILE A 48 -10.70 7.44 12.70
CA ILE A 48 -10.71 8.90 12.71
C ILE A 48 -9.69 9.41 11.70
N PHE A 49 -10.15 10.14 10.69
CA PHE A 49 -9.31 10.59 9.57
C PHE A 49 -9.79 11.93 9.00
N ILE A 50 -8.98 12.59 8.17
CA ILE A 50 -9.36 13.81 7.48
C ILE A 50 -10.41 13.50 6.41
N GLY A 51 -11.64 13.92 6.63
CA GLY A 51 -12.78 13.50 5.82
C GLY A 51 -13.10 14.39 4.62
N ASP A 52 -13.81 13.81 3.66
CA ASP A 52 -14.45 14.53 2.57
C ASP A 52 -15.50 15.49 3.15
N PRO A 53 -15.45 16.79 2.78
CA PRO A 53 -16.40 17.80 3.30
C PRO A 53 -17.86 17.55 2.89
N HIS A 54 -18.09 16.80 1.80
CA HIS A 54 -19.43 16.55 1.24
C HIS A 54 -20.05 15.23 1.72
N MET A 55 -19.33 14.44 2.52
CA MET A 55 -19.83 13.18 3.07
C MET A 55 -20.34 13.33 4.51
N SER A 56 -21.13 12.37 4.98
CA SER A 56 -21.60 12.35 6.36
C SER A 56 -20.44 12.33 7.35
N LYS A 57 -20.52 13.14 8.41
CA LYS A 57 -19.48 13.23 9.44
C LYS A 57 -19.16 11.88 10.10
N VAL A 58 -20.19 11.06 10.29
CA VAL A 58 -20.07 9.73 10.87
C VAL A 58 -20.81 8.75 9.96
N GLU A 59 -20.19 7.60 9.70
CA GLU A 59 -20.75 6.55 8.88
C GLU A 59 -20.44 5.19 9.49
N ALA A 60 -21.43 4.32 9.61
CA ALA A 60 -21.25 2.94 10.04
C ALA A 60 -21.12 2.02 8.85
N ARG A 61 -20.12 1.15 8.86
CA ARG A 61 -19.84 0.09 7.87
C ARG A 61 -19.67 -1.25 8.56
N GLU A 62 -19.49 -2.32 7.78
CA GLU A 62 -19.23 -3.68 8.30
C GLU A 62 -20.26 -4.10 9.36
N GLU A 63 -21.55 -3.99 9.03
CA GLU A 63 -22.66 -4.30 9.93
C GLU A 63 -22.63 -3.49 11.26
N GLY A 64 -22.10 -2.28 11.21
CA GLY A 64 -21.99 -1.38 12.35
C GLY A 64 -20.74 -1.56 13.22
N ARG A 65 -19.85 -2.49 12.85
CA ARG A 65 -18.60 -2.71 13.58
C ARG A 65 -17.50 -1.73 13.25
N LEU A 66 -17.52 -1.11 12.07
CA LEU A 66 -16.61 -0.05 11.68
C LEU A 66 -17.34 1.28 11.63
N THR A 67 -16.91 2.21 12.48
CA THR A 67 -17.41 3.60 12.45
C THR A 67 -16.33 4.51 11.89
N LEU A 68 -16.64 5.14 10.77
CA LEU A 68 -15.81 6.16 10.13
C LEU A 68 -16.15 7.53 10.73
N HIS A 69 -15.16 8.23 11.25
CA HIS A 69 -15.28 9.60 11.77
C HIS A 69 -14.48 10.52 10.86
N ARG A 70 -15.19 11.33 10.04
CA ARG A 70 -14.60 12.33 9.14
C ARG A 70 -14.31 13.60 9.91
N TRP A 71 -13.03 13.85 10.12
CA TRP A 71 -12.54 15.00 10.88
C TRP A 71 -12.16 16.15 9.98
N CYS A 72 -12.06 17.37 10.53
CA CYS A 72 -11.62 18.60 9.83
C CYS A 72 -12.44 18.95 8.58
N GLN A 73 -13.68 18.47 8.42
CA GLN A 73 -14.49 18.72 7.22
C GLN A 73 -14.68 20.22 6.94
N TRP A 74 -14.86 21.03 7.98
CA TRP A 74 -15.00 22.47 7.87
C TRP A 74 -13.75 23.18 7.29
N ILE A 75 -12.55 22.61 7.48
CA ILE A 75 -11.32 23.09 6.83
C ILE A 75 -11.23 22.52 5.41
N SER A 76 -11.56 21.24 5.23
CA SER A 76 -11.55 20.56 3.93
C SER A 76 -12.45 21.25 2.90
N GLU A 77 -13.54 21.89 3.33
CA GLU A 77 -14.44 22.66 2.47
C GLU A 77 -13.73 23.81 1.73
N TYR A 78 -12.72 24.43 2.36
CA TYR A 78 -11.91 25.49 1.76
C TYR A 78 -10.67 24.95 1.04
N HIS A 79 -10.41 23.66 1.10
CA HIS A 79 -9.22 23.00 0.57
C HIS A 79 -9.58 21.76 -0.28
N PRO A 80 -10.18 21.94 -1.48
CA PRO A 80 -10.80 20.86 -2.25
C PRO A 80 -9.83 19.90 -2.93
N ASN A 81 -8.52 20.21 -2.96
CA ASN A 81 -7.55 19.41 -3.73
C ASN A 81 -7.06 18.15 -2.98
N GLY A 82 -7.76 17.71 -1.93
CA GLY A 82 -7.49 16.48 -1.18
C GLY A 82 -6.92 16.69 0.20
N VAL A 83 -6.58 15.59 0.84
CA VAL A 83 -6.24 15.52 2.27
C VAL A 83 -5.09 16.43 2.70
N TYR A 84 -4.07 16.60 1.86
CA TYR A 84 -2.88 17.41 2.16
C TYR A 84 -3.01 18.89 1.76
N ASP A 85 -4.09 19.29 1.08
CA ASP A 85 -4.39 20.69 0.86
C ASP A 85 -4.86 21.32 2.17
N GLY A 86 -4.22 22.41 2.61
CA GLY A 86 -4.46 23.00 3.94
C GLY A 86 -3.95 22.15 5.12
N GLU A 87 -2.91 21.35 4.91
CA GLU A 87 -2.37 20.36 5.84
C GLU A 87 -2.14 20.92 7.25
N GLU A 88 -1.51 22.08 7.39
CA GLU A 88 -1.16 22.65 8.71
C GLU A 88 -2.39 22.99 9.54
N GLY A 89 -3.45 23.56 8.93
CA GLY A 89 -4.70 23.86 9.62
C GLY A 89 -5.42 22.59 10.08
N LYS A 90 -5.49 21.59 9.21
CA LYS A 90 -6.07 20.28 9.52
C LYS A 90 -5.30 19.57 10.62
N LEU A 91 -3.95 19.60 10.55
CA LEU A 91 -3.09 19.00 11.56
C LEU A 91 -3.28 19.64 12.93
N TYR A 92 -3.39 20.97 12.96
CA TYR A 92 -3.65 21.69 14.21
C TYR A 92 -5.00 21.29 14.81
N ASP A 93 -6.08 21.35 14.02
CA ASP A 93 -7.43 20.98 14.50
C ASP A 93 -7.48 19.50 14.95
N PHE A 94 -6.86 18.60 14.18
CA PHE A 94 -6.79 17.19 14.51
C PHE A 94 -6.09 16.95 15.86
N ASN A 95 -4.96 17.60 16.09
CA ASN A 95 -4.20 17.47 17.35
C ASN A 95 -4.88 18.07 18.55
N GLU A 96 -5.73 19.09 18.38
CA GLU A 96 -6.47 19.74 19.47
C GLU A 96 -7.79 19.03 19.79
N SER A 97 -8.53 18.59 18.79
CA SER A 97 -9.91 18.15 18.96
C SER A 97 -10.10 16.62 19.00
N VAL A 98 -9.23 15.84 18.35
CA VAL A 98 -9.30 14.37 18.36
C VAL A 98 -8.98 13.77 19.74
N PRO A 99 -7.91 14.19 20.46
CA PRO A 99 -7.58 13.58 21.74
C PRO A 99 -8.70 13.62 22.78
N PRO A 100 -9.35 14.75 23.08
CA PRO A 100 -10.47 14.76 24.03
C PRO A 100 -11.66 13.94 23.55
N PHE A 101 -11.96 13.91 22.24
CA PHE A 101 -13.01 13.05 21.70
C PHE A 101 -12.70 11.57 21.93
N VAL A 102 -11.48 11.12 21.65
CA VAL A 102 -11.08 9.72 21.88
C VAL A 102 -11.16 9.34 23.34
N VAL A 103 -10.68 10.20 24.24
CA VAL A 103 -10.65 9.88 25.68
C VAL A 103 -12.04 9.92 26.30
N HIS A 104 -12.78 11.01 26.12
CA HIS A 104 -14.07 11.18 26.79
C HIS A 104 -15.24 10.57 26.03
N GLY A 105 -15.18 10.58 24.67
CA GLY A 105 -16.26 10.06 23.83
C GLY A 105 -16.21 8.55 23.60
N LEU A 106 -15.01 7.94 23.56
CA LEU A 106 -14.83 6.53 23.23
C LEU A 106 -14.21 5.72 24.38
N ALA A 107 -13.03 6.14 24.87
CA ALA A 107 -12.26 5.33 25.81
C ALA A 107 -12.91 5.24 27.18
N ALA A 108 -13.27 6.35 27.81
CA ALA A 108 -13.84 6.34 29.14
C ALA A 108 -15.17 5.57 29.24
N PRO A 109 -16.14 5.72 28.30
CA PRO A 109 -17.34 4.88 28.27
C PRO A 109 -17.07 3.40 28.11
N ALA A 110 -16.14 3.02 27.22
CA ALA A 110 -15.80 1.61 26.99
C ALA A 110 -15.07 0.99 28.19
N ILE A 111 -14.15 1.70 28.80
CA ILE A 111 -13.43 1.25 30.00
C ILE A 111 -14.38 1.07 31.19
N SER A 112 -15.39 1.95 31.34
CA SER A 112 -16.42 1.83 32.36
C SER A 112 -17.26 0.54 32.23
N GLN A 113 -17.34 0.00 31.01
CA GLN A 113 -17.97 -1.30 30.67
C GLN A 113 -16.99 -2.48 30.79
N GLY A 114 -15.78 -2.26 31.28
CA GLY A 114 -14.76 -3.29 31.44
C GLY A 114 -13.95 -3.61 30.18
N LYS A 115 -14.09 -2.84 29.10
CA LYS A 115 -13.36 -3.06 27.85
C LYS A 115 -11.95 -2.45 27.90
N LEU A 116 -11.06 -2.97 27.05
CA LEU A 116 -9.75 -2.38 26.73
C LEU A 116 -9.87 -1.46 25.51
N ILE A 117 -8.96 -0.50 25.45
CA ILE A 117 -8.81 0.34 24.27
C ILE A 117 -7.47 0.07 23.58
N ALA A 118 -7.52 -0.29 22.30
CA ALA A 118 -6.35 -0.37 21.44
C ALA A 118 -6.33 0.86 20.53
N VAL A 119 -5.34 1.75 20.73
CA VAL A 119 -5.18 2.95 19.90
C VAL A 119 -4.03 2.73 18.92
N LEU A 120 -4.30 2.87 17.64
CA LEU A 120 -3.33 2.75 16.56
C LEU A 120 -3.20 4.10 15.86
N GLY A 121 -2.03 4.72 15.89
CA GLY A 121 -1.72 5.95 15.14
C GLY A 121 -0.87 5.62 13.91
N GLU A 122 -1.15 6.25 12.79
CA GLU A 122 -0.45 6.01 11.53
C GLU A 122 0.18 7.30 11.00
N GLU A 123 1.47 7.24 10.72
CA GLU A 123 2.31 8.31 10.17
C GLU A 123 2.48 9.51 11.11
N TRP A 124 3.45 10.36 10.74
CA TRP A 124 3.89 11.51 11.55
C TRP A 124 2.77 12.46 11.96
N HIS A 125 1.73 12.61 11.12
CA HIS A 125 0.60 13.47 11.40
C HIS A 125 -0.15 13.10 12.69
N THR A 126 -0.13 11.83 13.07
CA THR A 126 -0.85 11.34 14.26
C THR A 126 0.02 11.28 15.51
N ALA A 127 1.33 11.53 15.42
CA ALA A 127 2.27 11.36 16.50
C ALA A 127 1.96 12.27 17.71
N GLU A 128 1.58 13.51 17.46
CA GLU A 128 1.19 14.44 18.54
C GLU A 128 -0.17 14.05 19.13
N ALA A 129 -1.17 13.75 18.27
CA ALA A 129 -2.50 13.38 18.73
C ALA A 129 -2.48 12.13 19.62
N ILE A 130 -1.78 11.06 19.20
CA ILE A 130 -1.70 9.84 20.02
C ILE A 130 -0.92 10.06 21.33
N SER A 131 0.08 10.93 21.34
CA SER A 131 0.81 11.30 22.55
C SER A 131 -0.11 12.05 23.53
N ARG A 132 -0.93 12.99 23.04
CA ARG A 132 -1.92 13.71 23.86
C ARG A 132 -3.03 12.79 24.39
N ILE A 133 -3.45 11.79 23.60
CA ILE A 133 -4.39 10.77 24.10
C ILE A 133 -3.77 10.00 25.27
N SER A 134 -2.49 9.62 25.17
CA SER A 134 -1.80 8.96 26.28
C SER A 134 -1.75 9.82 27.54
N ASP A 135 -1.44 11.11 27.40
CA ASP A 135 -1.36 12.05 28.55
C ASP A 135 -2.75 12.25 29.18
N LEU A 136 -3.80 12.44 28.38
CA LEU A 136 -5.18 12.58 28.88
C LEU A 136 -5.67 11.31 29.58
N LEU A 137 -5.40 10.12 29.00
CA LEU A 137 -5.71 8.84 29.65
C LEU A 137 -4.97 8.68 30.98
N HIS A 138 -3.75 9.17 31.05
CA HIS A 138 -2.96 9.16 32.31
C HIS A 138 -3.61 10.09 33.35
N TYR A 139 -3.95 11.29 32.95
CA TYR A 139 -4.62 12.28 33.80
C TYR A 139 -5.95 11.76 34.39
N GLU A 140 -6.73 11.07 33.54
CA GLU A 140 -8.01 10.45 33.93
C GLU A 140 -7.84 9.12 34.72
N GLY A 141 -6.62 8.64 34.93
CA GLY A 141 -6.34 7.35 35.59
C GLY A 141 -6.72 6.12 34.74
N LEU A 142 -6.88 6.28 33.44
CA LEU A 142 -7.35 5.24 32.51
C LEU A 142 -6.23 4.61 31.68
N ARG A 143 -4.99 5.14 31.76
CA ARG A 143 -3.88 4.74 30.86
C ARG A 143 -3.55 3.26 30.92
N ASN A 144 -3.72 2.59 32.05
CA ASN A 144 -3.47 1.16 32.25
C ASN A 144 -4.51 0.25 31.54
N LYS A 145 -5.59 0.79 31.03
CA LYS A 145 -6.63 0.11 30.25
C LYS A 145 -6.49 0.35 28.74
N ALA A 146 -5.43 1.04 28.32
CA ALA A 146 -5.16 1.33 26.92
C ALA A 146 -3.82 0.74 26.48
N VAL A 147 -3.81 0.02 25.36
CA VAL A 147 -2.61 -0.37 24.61
C VAL A 147 -2.49 0.52 23.38
N MET A 148 -1.32 1.10 23.14
CA MET A 148 -1.16 2.14 22.13
C MET A 148 0.05 1.85 21.25
N PHE A 149 -0.19 1.78 19.95
CA PHE A 149 0.83 1.60 18.92
C PHE A 149 0.83 2.79 17.97
N TRP A 150 2.01 3.19 17.53
CA TRP A 150 2.18 4.16 16.46
C TRP A 150 3.05 3.57 15.36
N ASN A 151 2.61 3.65 14.13
CA ASN A 151 3.24 3.04 12.96
C ASN A 151 3.71 4.07 11.95
N THR A 152 4.84 3.77 11.31
CA THR A 152 5.31 4.52 10.14
C THR A 152 5.67 3.61 8.99
N ASN A 153 5.29 4.02 7.78
CA ASN A 153 5.60 3.33 6.53
C ASN A 153 6.82 3.95 5.82
N ASN A 154 7.22 5.16 6.17
CA ASN A 154 8.32 5.90 5.56
C ASN A 154 8.96 6.86 6.57
N THR A 155 9.94 7.65 6.12
CA THR A 155 10.67 8.60 6.97
C THR A 155 10.20 10.05 6.83
N TYR A 156 9.15 10.29 6.06
CA TYR A 156 8.64 11.64 5.84
C TYR A 156 8.08 12.22 7.14
N GLY A 157 8.45 13.47 7.43
CA GLY A 157 8.02 14.18 8.63
C GLY A 157 8.68 13.73 9.94
N PHE A 158 9.71 12.88 9.90
CA PHE A 158 10.43 12.42 11.10
C PHE A 158 11.03 13.57 11.92
N GLU A 159 11.46 14.64 11.27
CA GLU A 159 11.98 15.86 11.91
C GLU A 159 10.91 16.64 12.68
N ARG A 160 9.62 16.36 12.44
CA ARG A 160 8.47 17.00 13.11
C ARG A 160 7.99 16.23 14.33
N ILE A 161 8.55 15.03 14.59
CA ILE A 161 8.12 14.14 15.69
C ILE A 161 8.94 14.41 16.94
N ASN A 162 8.27 14.59 18.07
CA ASN A 162 8.91 14.53 19.38
C ASN A 162 9.15 13.06 19.77
N TRP A 163 10.26 12.49 19.31
CA TRP A 163 10.58 11.09 19.51
C TRP A 163 10.71 10.70 20.97
N ALA A 164 11.24 11.57 21.82
CA ALA A 164 11.39 11.30 23.26
C ALA A 164 10.02 11.07 23.91
N ARG A 165 9.04 11.93 23.64
CA ARG A 165 7.69 11.79 24.18
C ARG A 165 6.97 10.58 23.58
N LEU A 166 7.02 10.42 22.26
CA LEU A 166 6.33 9.34 21.56
C LEU A 166 6.87 7.96 22.01
N SER A 167 8.19 7.76 22.03
CA SER A 167 8.79 6.47 22.38
C SER A 167 8.68 6.11 23.86
N TYR A 168 8.53 7.11 24.74
CA TYR A 168 8.27 6.87 26.16
C TYR A 168 6.87 6.32 26.42
N ALA A 169 5.87 6.87 25.74
CA ALA A 169 4.46 6.60 26.02
C ALA A 169 3.85 5.50 25.15
N ILE A 170 4.37 5.28 23.95
CA ILE A 170 3.73 4.53 22.87
C ILE A 170 4.70 3.48 22.31
N THR A 171 4.19 2.29 22.01
CA THR A 171 4.96 1.26 21.29
C THR A 171 5.05 1.63 19.81
N ILE A 172 6.29 1.83 19.34
CA ILE A 172 6.53 2.21 17.95
C ILE A 172 6.62 0.96 17.07
N THR A 173 5.97 1.02 15.90
CA THR A 173 5.99 -0.02 14.90
C THR A 173 6.39 0.53 13.52
N THR A 174 6.81 -0.35 12.63
CA THR A 174 7.12 -0.04 11.24
C THR A 174 6.88 -1.25 10.35
N VAL A 175 6.94 -1.07 9.03
CA VAL A 175 6.46 -2.05 8.05
C VAL A 175 7.50 -3.08 7.60
N SER A 176 8.80 -2.83 7.83
CA SER A 176 9.87 -3.73 7.37
C SER A 176 11.12 -3.68 8.27
N LYS A 177 12.00 -4.65 8.14
CA LYS A 177 13.32 -4.64 8.78
C LYS A 177 14.19 -3.50 8.24
N TYR A 178 14.05 -3.18 6.96
CA TYR A 178 14.72 -2.05 6.33
C TYR A 178 14.36 -0.74 7.04
N MET A 179 13.06 -0.44 7.18
CA MET A 179 12.61 0.73 7.93
C MET A 179 13.05 0.69 9.40
N LYS A 180 13.01 -0.48 10.02
CA LYS A 180 13.55 -0.66 11.39
C LYS A 180 15.02 -0.29 11.48
N HIS A 181 15.85 -0.66 10.49
CA HIS A 181 17.27 -0.28 10.48
C HIS A 181 17.46 1.23 10.32
N ILE A 182 16.68 1.88 9.46
CA ILE A 182 16.68 3.33 9.33
C ILE A 182 16.31 4.00 10.66
N MET A 183 15.25 3.55 11.32
CA MET A 183 14.78 4.13 12.59
C MET A 183 15.76 3.94 13.75
N ARG A 184 16.59 2.88 13.72
CA ARG A 184 17.67 2.70 14.69
C ARG A 184 18.71 3.84 14.66
N ASN A 185 18.93 4.45 13.51
CA ASN A 185 19.82 5.62 13.38
C ASN A 185 19.22 6.86 14.08
N TRP A 186 17.91 6.85 14.35
CA TRP A 186 17.20 7.85 15.16
C TRP A 186 17.08 7.45 16.63
N GLY A 187 17.74 6.36 17.05
CA GLY A 187 17.67 5.82 18.41
C GLY A 187 16.39 5.04 18.72
N ILE A 188 15.57 4.73 17.71
CA ILE A 188 14.27 4.05 17.86
C ILE A 188 14.39 2.59 17.41
N ASN A 189 13.88 1.65 18.25
CA ASN A 189 13.84 0.23 17.94
C ASN A 189 12.40 -0.28 17.81
N PRO A 190 11.73 -0.06 16.64
CA PRO A 190 10.33 -0.41 16.46
C PRO A 190 10.09 -1.92 16.35
N LEU A 191 8.87 -2.36 16.65
CA LEU A 191 8.38 -3.66 16.22
C LEU A 191 8.06 -3.62 14.72
N VAL A 192 8.23 -4.74 14.02
CA VAL A 192 7.88 -4.83 12.60
C VAL A 192 6.48 -5.45 12.45
N ILE A 193 5.57 -4.72 11.81
CA ILE A 193 4.24 -5.17 11.41
C ILE A 193 4.11 -4.88 9.91
N PRO A 194 4.22 -5.89 9.04
CA PRO A 194 4.23 -5.66 7.61
C PRO A 194 2.90 -5.11 7.09
N ASN A 195 2.91 -4.58 5.88
CA ASN A 195 1.67 -4.32 5.15
C ASN A 195 1.05 -5.64 4.68
N GLY A 196 -0.25 -5.62 4.46
CA GLY A 196 -0.99 -6.73 3.90
C GLY A 196 -1.49 -6.44 2.48
N ILE A 197 -1.86 -7.51 1.79
CA ILE A 197 -2.61 -7.46 0.54
C ILE A 197 -4.02 -8.01 0.76
N PRO A 198 -5.03 -7.55 0.00
CA PRO A 198 -6.36 -8.14 0.04
C PRO A 198 -6.31 -9.61 -0.37
N LYS A 199 -7.05 -10.49 0.32
CA LYS A 199 -7.07 -11.92 -0.03
C LYS A 199 -7.67 -12.17 -1.42
N GLU A 200 -8.49 -11.27 -1.91
CA GLU A 200 -9.13 -11.30 -3.23
C GLU A 200 -8.11 -11.28 -4.38
N ILE A 201 -6.92 -10.72 -4.12
CA ILE A 201 -5.84 -10.72 -5.13
C ILE A 201 -5.27 -12.11 -5.37
N LEU A 202 -5.36 -13.03 -4.38
CA LEU A 202 -4.97 -14.43 -4.50
C LEU A 202 -5.97 -15.28 -5.29
N GLY A 203 -7.17 -14.74 -5.54
CA GLY A 203 -8.20 -15.41 -6.36
C GLY A 203 -7.69 -15.70 -7.76
N GLU A 204 -8.30 -16.68 -8.41
CA GLU A 204 -7.96 -17.04 -9.79
C GLU A 204 -8.16 -15.85 -10.73
N VAL A 205 -7.28 -15.77 -11.72
CA VAL A 205 -7.38 -14.84 -12.83
C VAL A 205 -7.98 -15.60 -14.00
N ASP A 206 -8.96 -15.03 -14.67
CA ASP A 206 -9.53 -15.67 -15.87
C ASP A 206 -8.47 -15.78 -16.96
N GLU A 207 -8.09 -16.98 -17.27
CA GLU A 207 -7.06 -17.27 -18.31
C GLU A 207 -7.55 -16.84 -19.71
N ALA A 208 -8.86 -16.73 -19.98
CA ALA A 208 -9.34 -16.19 -21.23
C ALA A 208 -8.96 -14.71 -21.39
N HIS A 209 -9.09 -13.91 -20.35
CA HIS A 209 -8.66 -12.52 -20.35
C HIS A 209 -7.12 -12.40 -20.49
N VAL A 210 -6.36 -13.28 -19.82
CA VAL A 210 -4.89 -13.33 -19.94
C VAL A 210 -4.47 -13.63 -21.38
N MET A 211 -5.07 -14.66 -21.98
CA MET A 211 -4.77 -15.04 -23.37
C MET A 211 -5.18 -13.95 -24.36
N ARG A 212 -6.30 -13.29 -24.11
CA ARG A 212 -6.75 -12.15 -24.92
C ARG A 212 -5.75 -11.00 -24.86
N LEU A 213 -5.28 -10.64 -23.64
CA LEU A 213 -4.27 -9.60 -23.48
C LEU A 213 -3.00 -9.94 -24.23
N LYS A 214 -2.49 -11.16 -24.08
CA LYS A 214 -1.31 -11.64 -24.80
C LYS A 214 -1.48 -11.62 -26.32
N GLY A 215 -2.66 -11.98 -26.81
CA GLY A 215 -2.98 -11.94 -28.23
C GLY A 215 -3.06 -10.52 -28.84
N LEU A 216 -3.39 -9.52 -28.04
CA LEU A 216 -3.40 -8.12 -28.48
C LEU A 216 -1.98 -7.49 -28.52
N ILE A 217 -1.04 -8.05 -27.78
CA ILE A 217 0.33 -7.56 -27.69
C ILE A 217 1.22 -8.50 -28.52
N ASP A 218 1.52 -8.10 -29.76
CA ASP A 218 2.40 -8.87 -30.66
C ASP A 218 3.85 -8.81 -30.17
N THR A 219 4.19 -9.72 -29.23
CA THR A 219 5.52 -9.78 -28.62
C THR A 219 5.83 -11.18 -28.10
N ASP A 220 7.12 -11.49 -27.99
CA ASP A 220 7.61 -12.74 -27.40
C ASP A 220 7.69 -12.64 -25.86
N PHE A 221 7.71 -11.39 -25.31
CA PHE A 221 7.91 -11.18 -23.89
C PHE A 221 7.26 -9.89 -23.41
N ILE A 222 6.37 -10.01 -22.43
CA ILE A 222 5.66 -8.90 -21.83
C ILE A 222 6.32 -8.54 -20.49
N VAL A 223 6.75 -7.30 -20.38
CA VAL A 223 7.20 -6.69 -19.13
C VAL A 223 6.14 -5.69 -18.69
N SER A 224 5.77 -5.64 -17.42
CA SER A 224 4.91 -4.60 -16.90
C SER A 224 5.57 -3.81 -15.77
N LYS A 225 5.22 -2.53 -15.67
CA LYS A 225 5.66 -1.66 -14.58
C LYS A 225 4.56 -0.69 -14.20
N VAL A 226 4.15 -0.75 -12.94
CA VAL A 226 3.11 0.12 -12.36
C VAL A 226 3.72 0.87 -11.19
N ALA A 227 3.94 2.17 -11.33
CA ALA A 227 4.51 3.02 -10.29
C ALA A 227 4.31 4.50 -10.64
N ARG A 228 4.29 5.40 -9.68
CA ARG A 228 4.38 6.85 -9.96
C ARG A 228 5.62 7.15 -10.80
N TRP A 229 5.54 8.14 -11.68
CA TRP A 229 6.71 8.63 -12.40
C TRP A 229 7.65 9.38 -11.44
N HIS A 230 8.53 8.65 -10.78
CA HIS A 230 9.51 9.21 -9.85
C HIS A 230 10.89 8.57 -10.08
N PRO A 231 12.00 9.33 -9.89
CA PRO A 231 13.35 8.78 -10.06
C PRO A 231 13.62 7.52 -9.25
N ASP A 232 13.11 7.44 -8.03
CA ASP A 232 13.33 6.29 -7.12
C ASP A 232 12.60 5.02 -7.55
N LYS A 233 11.63 5.14 -8.49
CA LYS A 233 10.82 4.00 -8.94
C LYS A 233 11.46 3.21 -10.10
N GLY A 234 12.73 3.43 -10.42
CA GLY A 234 13.48 2.62 -11.37
C GLY A 234 13.02 2.69 -12.83
N TRP A 235 12.34 3.77 -13.24
CA TRP A 235 11.88 3.93 -14.62
C TRP A 235 13.00 4.03 -15.65
N LYS A 236 14.08 4.75 -15.29
CA LYS A 236 15.22 4.92 -16.23
C LYS A 236 15.90 3.58 -16.55
N PRO A 237 16.36 2.76 -15.58
CA PRO A 237 16.92 1.45 -15.88
C PRO A 237 15.92 0.51 -16.57
N ALA A 238 14.62 0.58 -16.26
CA ALA A 238 13.60 -0.21 -16.95
C ALA A 238 13.56 0.11 -18.46
N VAL A 239 13.45 1.38 -18.83
CA VAL A 239 13.41 1.82 -20.23
C VAL A 239 14.73 1.54 -20.96
N GLU A 240 15.87 1.75 -20.30
CA GLU A 240 17.18 1.45 -20.89
C GLU A 240 17.39 -0.04 -21.11
N ALA A 241 16.88 -0.91 -20.23
CA ALA A 241 16.88 -2.36 -20.42
C ALA A 241 16.06 -2.77 -21.65
N MET A 242 14.88 -2.17 -21.85
CA MET A 242 14.07 -2.41 -23.06
C MET A 242 14.82 -2.03 -24.34
N GLY A 243 15.55 -0.89 -24.34
CA GLY A 243 16.38 -0.48 -25.47
C GLY A 243 17.49 -1.49 -25.79
N ARG A 244 18.12 -2.04 -24.76
CA ARG A 244 19.19 -3.05 -24.91
C ARG A 244 18.64 -4.40 -25.38
N LEU A 245 17.50 -4.86 -24.88
CA LEU A 245 16.81 -6.06 -25.34
C LEU A 245 16.44 -5.94 -26.83
N ARG A 246 15.90 -4.81 -27.23
CA ARG A 246 15.59 -4.55 -28.64
C ARG A 246 16.82 -4.61 -29.53
N SER A 247 17.97 -4.09 -29.08
CA SER A 247 19.22 -4.10 -29.85
C SER A 247 19.75 -5.54 -30.10
N THR A 248 19.32 -6.55 -29.33
CA THR A 248 19.62 -7.97 -29.54
C THR A 248 18.61 -8.69 -30.46
N GLY A 249 17.66 -7.95 -31.04
CA GLY A 249 16.64 -8.47 -31.95
C GLY A 249 15.44 -9.12 -31.26
N LYS A 250 15.33 -9.02 -29.91
CA LYS A 250 14.20 -9.60 -29.18
C LYS A 250 12.99 -8.65 -29.21
N LYS A 251 11.81 -9.23 -29.43
CA LYS A 251 10.54 -8.51 -29.31
C LYS A 251 10.08 -8.52 -27.85
N CYS A 252 10.33 -7.43 -27.13
CA CYS A 252 9.85 -7.23 -25.77
C CYS A 252 9.00 -5.97 -25.71
N VAL A 253 7.86 -6.00 -25.01
CA VAL A 253 6.98 -4.85 -24.81
C VAL A 253 6.88 -4.52 -23.34
N LEU A 254 7.04 -3.24 -23.01
CA LEU A 254 6.80 -2.71 -21.66
C LEU A 254 5.40 -2.11 -21.57
N LEU A 255 4.53 -2.69 -20.76
CA LEU A 255 3.29 -2.08 -20.30
C LEU A 255 3.61 -1.12 -19.15
N ALA A 256 3.62 0.18 -19.45
CA ALA A 256 4.00 1.22 -18.50
C ALA A 256 2.75 1.92 -17.96
N ARG A 257 2.51 1.86 -16.64
CA ARG A 257 1.46 2.63 -15.97
C ARG A 257 2.08 3.53 -14.90
N GLY A 258 2.18 4.81 -15.24
CA GLY A 258 2.60 5.85 -14.30
C GLY A 258 1.43 6.72 -13.83
N GLY A 259 1.74 7.79 -13.10
CA GLY A 259 0.81 8.85 -12.75
C GLY A 259 0.87 10.02 -13.74
N ILE A 260 0.54 11.21 -13.22
CA ILE A 260 0.55 12.47 -13.98
C ILE A 260 1.84 13.28 -13.75
N GLU A 261 2.81 12.72 -13.03
CA GLU A 261 4.01 13.45 -12.62
C GLU A 261 4.88 13.82 -13.84
N PRO A 262 5.47 15.03 -13.85
CA PRO A 262 6.26 15.53 -14.99
C PRO A 262 7.47 14.67 -15.38
N TYR A 263 7.96 13.84 -14.45
CA TYR A 263 9.09 12.95 -14.69
C TYR A 263 8.77 11.92 -15.78
N GLY A 264 7.50 11.52 -15.94
CA GLY A 264 7.07 10.60 -17.00
C GLY A 264 7.43 11.10 -18.38
N GLY A 265 7.20 12.39 -18.66
CA GLY A 265 7.59 13.01 -19.93
C GLY A 265 9.10 12.93 -20.21
N LYS A 266 9.96 13.03 -19.18
CA LYS A 266 11.42 12.88 -19.33
C LYS A 266 11.79 11.45 -19.69
N ILE A 267 11.16 10.46 -19.04
CA ILE A 267 11.40 9.02 -19.27
C ILE A 267 10.95 8.61 -20.67
N LEU A 268 9.75 9.01 -21.11
CA LEU A 268 9.23 8.69 -22.44
C LEU A 268 10.07 9.34 -23.57
N LYS A 269 10.52 10.58 -23.36
CA LYS A 269 11.48 11.23 -24.28
C LYS A 269 12.82 10.46 -24.32
N ARG A 270 13.31 10.00 -23.17
CA ARG A 270 14.53 9.16 -23.12
C ARG A 270 14.33 7.86 -23.90
N ALA A 271 13.17 7.18 -23.74
CA ALA A 271 12.84 6.00 -24.51
C ALA A 271 12.92 6.24 -26.02
N GLN A 272 12.30 7.32 -26.50
CA GLN A 272 12.33 7.72 -27.90
C GLN A 272 13.75 8.04 -28.38
N SER A 273 14.56 8.71 -27.57
CA SER A 273 15.95 9.07 -27.93
C SER A 273 16.88 7.88 -28.08
N ILE A 274 16.55 6.72 -27.48
CA ILE A 274 17.29 5.45 -27.65
C ILE A 274 16.62 4.52 -28.67
N GLY A 275 15.69 5.05 -29.48
CA GLY A 275 15.07 4.37 -30.60
C GLY A 275 13.85 3.52 -30.26
N LEU A 276 13.31 3.56 -29.03
CA LEU A 276 12.09 2.85 -28.67
C LEU A 276 10.84 3.55 -29.20
N LYS A 277 9.92 2.76 -29.73
CA LYS A 277 8.61 3.24 -30.18
C LYS A 277 7.64 3.26 -28.98
N VAL A 278 7.29 4.47 -28.55
CA VAL A 278 6.31 4.70 -27.48
C VAL A 278 4.92 4.91 -28.09
N ARG A 279 3.91 4.25 -27.51
CA ARG A 279 2.49 4.42 -27.85
C ARG A 279 1.70 4.75 -26.59
N ASP A 280 0.95 5.83 -26.65
CA ASP A 280 -0.04 6.15 -25.63
C ASP A 280 -1.30 5.31 -25.86
N VAL A 281 -1.80 4.71 -24.78
CA VAL A 281 -3.00 3.88 -24.76
C VAL A 281 -4.03 4.62 -23.93
N CYS A 282 -5.11 5.06 -24.59
CA CYS A 282 -6.19 5.84 -23.99
C CYS A 282 -7.53 5.11 -24.13
N ILE A 283 -8.34 5.13 -23.10
CA ILE A 283 -9.74 4.67 -23.18
C ILE A 283 -10.58 5.77 -23.84
N GLN A 284 -11.26 5.45 -24.93
CA GLN A 284 -12.09 6.39 -25.67
C GLN A 284 -13.49 6.58 -25.05
N ARG A 285 -13.98 5.59 -24.30
CA ARG A 285 -15.23 5.65 -23.53
C ARG A 285 -14.89 5.52 -22.06
N ARG A 286 -15.34 6.45 -21.21
CA ARG A 286 -15.26 6.26 -19.77
C ARG A 286 -15.97 4.96 -19.40
N PRO A 287 -15.35 4.07 -18.61
CA PRO A 287 -16.06 2.96 -18.00
C PRO A 287 -17.24 3.54 -17.19
N LEU A 288 -18.39 2.91 -17.28
CA LEU A 288 -19.54 3.23 -16.43
C LEU A 288 -19.11 2.92 -14.99
N ASP A 289 -19.07 3.96 -14.15
CA ASP A 289 -18.83 3.97 -12.71
C ASP A 289 -17.59 3.21 -12.20
N GLU A 290 -16.61 3.99 -11.71
CA GLU A 290 -15.43 3.49 -10.98
C GLU A 290 -15.81 2.74 -9.66
N ASP A 291 -17.04 2.87 -9.17
CA ASP A 291 -17.57 2.25 -7.95
C ASP A 291 -18.34 0.93 -8.20
N SER A 292 -18.54 0.51 -9.44
CA SER A 292 -19.22 -0.75 -9.67
C SER A 292 -18.24 -1.92 -9.56
N ASN A 293 -18.33 -2.67 -8.45
CA ASN A 293 -17.89 -4.07 -8.34
C ASN A 293 -18.65 -5.01 -9.32
N ALA A 294 -19.15 -4.49 -10.42
CA ALA A 294 -19.80 -5.25 -11.47
C ALA A 294 -18.73 -6.07 -12.22
N ILE A 295 -18.47 -7.26 -11.71
CA ILE A 295 -17.76 -8.34 -12.40
C ILE A 295 -18.73 -8.90 -13.45
N GLY A 296 -18.87 -8.17 -14.57
CA GLY A 296 -19.49 -8.71 -15.78
C GLY A 296 -18.40 -9.01 -16.81
N GLU A 297 -18.61 -9.98 -17.68
CA GLU A 297 -17.67 -10.33 -18.77
C GLU A 297 -17.29 -9.10 -19.63
N ASP A 298 -18.13 -8.09 -19.68
CA ASP A 298 -17.95 -6.85 -20.43
C ASP A 298 -17.15 -5.76 -19.69
N ALA A 299 -16.82 -5.94 -18.40
CA ALA A 299 -16.16 -4.90 -17.59
C ALA A 299 -14.77 -4.52 -18.09
N PHE A 300 -14.07 -5.45 -18.76
CA PHE A 300 -12.71 -5.23 -19.26
C PHE A 300 -12.65 -4.84 -20.74
N GLU A 301 -13.79 -4.81 -21.44
CA GLU A 301 -13.85 -4.49 -22.88
C GLU A 301 -13.19 -3.14 -23.22
N PRO A 302 -13.45 -2.03 -22.49
CA PRO A 302 -12.82 -0.75 -22.79
C PRO A 302 -11.28 -0.78 -22.72
N TYR A 303 -10.71 -1.62 -21.84
CA TYR A 303 -9.26 -1.77 -21.71
C TYR A 303 -8.68 -2.58 -22.87
N PHE A 304 -9.33 -3.66 -23.28
CA PHE A 304 -8.93 -4.45 -24.44
C PHE A 304 -9.05 -3.68 -25.74
N GLU A 305 -10.13 -2.92 -25.92
CA GLU A 305 -10.30 -2.02 -27.07
C GLU A 305 -9.16 -0.98 -27.12
N ALA A 306 -8.87 -0.33 -26.01
CA ALA A 306 -7.79 0.67 -25.95
C ALA A 306 -6.43 0.06 -26.34
N LEU A 307 -6.12 -1.14 -25.87
CA LEU A 307 -4.90 -1.86 -26.22
C LEU A 307 -4.88 -2.26 -27.69
N SER A 308 -6.01 -2.72 -28.25
CA SER A 308 -6.11 -3.09 -29.68
C SER A 308 -5.85 -1.91 -30.61
N HIS A 309 -6.32 -0.72 -30.24
CA HIS A 309 -6.16 0.51 -31.02
C HIS A 309 -4.76 1.15 -30.91
N ALA A 310 -3.98 0.80 -29.87
CA ALA A 310 -2.65 1.38 -29.66
C ALA A 310 -1.64 0.95 -30.74
N GLY A 311 -1.87 -0.21 -31.37
CA GLY A 311 -0.96 -0.78 -32.34
C GLY A 311 0.37 -1.21 -31.73
N THR A 312 1.33 -1.58 -32.60
CA THR A 312 2.65 -2.09 -32.15
C THR A 312 3.54 -0.99 -31.59
N GLY A 313 4.14 -1.24 -30.44
CA GLY A 313 5.11 -0.35 -29.76
C GLY A 313 6.06 -1.15 -28.89
N ASP A 314 7.20 -0.58 -28.51
CA ASP A 314 8.12 -1.16 -27.55
C ASP A 314 7.71 -0.79 -26.11
N ILE A 315 7.02 0.36 -25.97
CA ILE A 315 6.42 0.82 -24.71
C ILE A 315 4.97 1.21 -24.99
N LEU A 316 4.04 0.59 -24.28
CA LEU A 316 2.64 0.95 -24.24
C LEU A 316 2.37 1.75 -22.93
N ASN A 317 2.22 3.05 -23.07
CA ASN A 317 1.99 3.97 -21.95
C ASN A 317 0.49 4.05 -21.64
N LEU A 318 0.07 3.39 -20.57
CA LEU A 318 -1.34 3.26 -20.19
C LEU A 318 -1.81 4.54 -19.46
N LEU A 319 -2.60 5.37 -20.14
CA LEU A 319 -3.08 6.67 -19.66
C LEU A 319 -4.48 6.61 -19.01
N PHE A 320 -4.81 5.51 -18.36
CA PHE A 320 -6.10 5.32 -17.70
C PHE A 320 -5.93 4.70 -16.32
N PRO A 321 -6.85 4.93 -15.37
CA PRO A 321 -6.91 4.19 -14.12
C PRO A 321 -7.09 2.70 -14.41
N ILE A 322 -6.38 1.85 -13.67
CA ILE A 322 -6.47 0.40 -13.83
C ILE A 322 -7.13 -0.15 -12.55
N PRO A 323 -8.33 -0.71 -12.61
CA PRO A 323 -8.95 -1.35 -11.46
C PRO A 323 -8.15 -2.59 -11.04
N HIS A 324 -8.17 -2.92 -9.76
CA HIS A 324 -7.40 -4.06 -9.22
C HIS A 324 -7.69 -5.38 -9.94
N SER A 325 -8.93 -5.59 -10.37
CA SER A 325 -9.34 -6.78 -11.13
C SER A 325 -8.62 -6.89 -12.48
N PHE A 326 -8.50 -5.79 -13.23
CA PHE A 326 -7.78 -5.78 -14.53
C PHE A 326 -6.25 -5.76 -14.32
N LEU A 327 -5.77 -5.15 -13.23
CA LEU A 327 -4.35 -5.16 -12.88
C LEU A 327 -3.84 -6.59 -12.65
N LYS A 328 -4.67 -7.47 -12.04
CA LYS A 328 -4.37 -8.91 -11.92
C LYS A 328 -4.18 -9.58 -13.29
N VAL A 329 -4.99 -9.22 -14.28
CA VAL A 329 -4.84 -9.75 -15.66
C VAL A 329 -3.53 -9.28 -16.27
N ILE A 330 -3.18 -8.00 -16.10
CA ILE A 330 -1.89 -7.46 -16.59
C ILE A 330 -0.71 -8.18 -15.93
N TYR A 331 -0.70 -8.32 -14.61
CA TYR A 331 0.39 -8.99 -13.90
C TYR A 331 0.51 -10.48 -14.32
N ARG A 332 -0.63 -11.17 -14.41
CA ARG A 332 -0.66 -12.58 -14.82
C ARG A 332 -0.23 -12.79 -16.28
N ALA A 333 -0.55 -11.84 -17.16
CA ALA A 333 -0.14 -11.87 -18.56
C ALA A 333 1.36 -11.53 -18.75
N SER A 334 1.95 -10.80 -17.80
CA SER A 334 3.34 -10.37 -17.88
C SER A 334 4.29 -11.52 -17.54
N ASP A 335 5.35 -11.62 -18.33
CA ASP A 335 6.45 -12.53 -18.03
C ASP A 335 7.28 -12.03 -16.85
N VAL A 336 7.41 -10.71 -16.73
CA VAL A 336 8.10 -10.03 -15.63
C VAL A 336 7.33 -8.76 -15.22
N VAL A 337 7.23 -8.55 -13.93
CA VAL A 337 6.77 -7.28 -13.33
C VAL A 337 7.98 -6.56 -12.73
N LEU A 338 8.27 -5.35 -13.22
CA LEU A 338 9.37 -4.53 -12.71
C LEU A 338 8.91 -3.65 -11.57
N ALA A 339 9.14 -4.10 -10.35
CA ALA A 339 8.93 -3.33 -9.11
C ALA A 339 10.27 -2.84 -8.52
N ASN A 340 11.24 -2.57 -9.39
CA ASN A 340 12.64 -2.25 -9.11
C ASN A 340 12.82 -0.83 -8.56
N SER A 341 12.19 -0.50 -7.44
CA SER A 341 12.38 0.76 -6.72
C SER A 341 13.78 0.81 -6.08
N LEU A 342 14.40 2.00 -6.05
CA LEU A 342 15.68 2.20 -5.35
C LEU A 342 15.48 2.22 -3.83
N HIS A 343 14.41 2.85 -3.40
CA HIS A 343 14.01 2.92 -1.99
C HIS A 343 12.53 2.54 -1.89
N GLU A 344 12.28 1.36 -1.38
CA GLU A 344 10.94 0.85 -1.15
C GLU A 344 10.80 0.45 0.32
N PRO A 345 9.95 1.10 1.09
CA PRO A 345 9.78 0.74 2.50
C PRO A 345 9.23 -0.65 2.73
N PHE A 346 8.43 -1.19 1.79
CA PHE A 346 7.82 -2.50 1.94
C PHE A 346 7.57 -3.24 0.60
N GLY A 347 7.05 -2.57 -0.45
CA GLY A 347 6.79 -3.19 -1.75
C GLY A 347 5.43 -3.88 -1.85
N LEU A 348 4.33 -3.13 -1.82
CA LEU A 348 2.98 -3.69 -2.03
C LEU A 348 2.77 -4.18 -3.45
N VAL A 349 3.25 -3.44 -4.45
CA VAL A 349 3.14 -3.81 -5.88
C VAL A 349 3.81 -5.16 -6.14
N ASP A 350 4.94 -5.41 -5.50
CA ASP A 350 5.68 -6.68 -5.58
C ASP A 350 4.81 -7.84 -5.09
N LEU A 351 4.23 -7.72 -3.89
CA LEU A 351 3.37 -8.75 -3.32
C LEU A 351 2.09 -8.97 -4.12
N GLU A 352 1.50 -7.91 -4.64
CA GLU A 352 0.31 -7.98 -5.51
C GLU A 352 0.62 -8.74 -6.79
N ALA A 353 1.75 -8.47 -7.42
CA ALA A 353 2.20 -9.20 -8.60
C ALA A 353 2.56 -10.66 -8.27
N MET A 354 3.26 -10.93 -7.16
CA MET A 354 3.55 -12.27 -6.68
C MET A 354 2.26 -13.08 -6.44
N ALA A 355 1.21 -12.45 -5.91
CA ALA A 355 -0.09 -13.09 -5.66
C ALA A 355 -0.74 -13.63 -6.93
N THR A 356 -0.50 -12.99 -8.08
CA THR A 356 -1.00 -13.46 -9.39
C THR A 356 -0.14 -14.54 -10.01
N GLY A 357 1.02 -14.87 -9.43
CA GLY A 357 1.99 -15.81 -9.97
C GLY A 357 2.88 -15.19 -11.06
N ALA A 358 3.08 -13.89 -11.08
CA ALA A 358 4.08 -13.24 -11.92
C ALA A 358 5.50 -13.41 -11.35
N VAL A 359 6.52 -13.37 -12.22
CA VAL A 359 7.91 -13.18 -11.76
C VAL A 359 8.12 -11.70 -11.51
N VAL A 360 8.53 -11.35 -10.29
CA VAL A 360 8.74 -9.96 -9.88
C VAL A 360 10.23 -9.67 -9.79
N PHE A 361 10.64 -8.55 -10.38
CA PHE A 361 11.97 -7.99 -10.19
C PHE A 361 11.86 -6.89 -9.14
N THR A 362 12.36 -7.15 -7.95
CA THR A 362 12.32 -6.23 -6.81
C THR A 362 13.56 -5.37 -6.74
N GLY A 363 13.53 -4.28 -5.99
CA GLY A 363 14.71 -3.62 -5.49
C GLY A 363 15.38 -4.43 -4.37
N CYS A 364 16.33 -3.83 -3.70
CA CYS A 364 17.08 -4.44 -2.60
C CYS A 364 16.96 -3.56 -1.35
N SER A 365 15.72 -3.29 -0.89
CA SER A 365 15.47 -2.42 0.26
C SER A 365 14.46 -3.01 1.26
N GLY A 366 13.22 -2.62 1.23
CA GLY A 366 12.22 -3.00 2.22
C GLY A 366 11.41 -4.26 1.92
N GLU A 367 11.70 -4.94 0.83
CA GLU A 367 11.04 -6.17 0.39
C GLU A 367 11.57 -7.38 1.17
N ASP A 368 11.39 -7.38 2.49
CA ASP A 368 11.92 -8.41 3.43
C ASP A 368 11.50 -9.86 3.09
N TYR A 369 10.47 -10.03 2.28
CA TYR A 369 9.93 -11.30 1.81
C TYR A 369 10.60 -11.81 0.52
N ALA A 370 11.35 -10.95 -0.17
CA ALA A 370 11.96 -11.27 -1.44
C ALA A 370 13.23 -12.10 -1.24
N MET A 371 13.29 -13.23 -1.93
CA MET A 371 14.44 -14.14 -1.93
C MET A 371 14.89 -14.37 -3.38
N HIS A 372 16.09 -13.89 -3.71
CA HIS A 372 16.67 -13.95 -5.03
C HIS A 372 16.69 -15.37 -5.61
N LEU A 373 16.20 -15.56 -6.84
CA LEU A 373 16.08 -16.83 -7.57
C LEU A 373 15.19 -17.89 -6.87
N VAL A 374 14.50 -17.52 -5.79
CA VAL A 374 13.58 -18.43 -5.09
C VAL A 374 12.13 -18.01 -5.34
N ASN A 375 11.77 -16.77 -5.00
CA ASN A 375 10.40 -16.24 -5.17
C ASN A 375 10.37 -14.91 -5.93
N SER A 376 11.52 -14.36 -6.27
CA SER A 376 11.67 -13.10 -7.01
C SER A 376 13.08 -13.01 -7.62
N ILE A 377 13.28 -12.02 -8.46
CA ILE A 377 14.62 -11.57 -8.85
C ILE A 377 14.91 -10.29 -8.07
N VAL A 378 15.80 -10.38 -7.11
CA VAL A 378 16.27 -9.20 -6.35
C VAL A 378 17.41 -8.55 -7.13
N LEU A 379 17.23 -7.30 -7.53
CA LEU A 379 18.24 -6.54 -8.27
C LEU A 379 19.18 -5.85 -7.29
N ASP A 380 20.46 -6.19 -7.38
CA ASP A 380 21.50 -5.62 -6.50
C ASP A 380 21.99 -4.26 -7.00
N SER A 381 21.86 -4.00 -8.29
CA SER A 381 22.28 -2.76 -8.91
C SER A 381 21.08 -2.01 -9.52
N PHE A 382 21.16 -0.70 -9.56
CA PHE A 382 20.19 0.15 -10.24
C PHE A 382 20.59 0.31 -11.72
N ASN A 383 20.86 -0.85 -12.41
CA ASN A 383 21.45 -0.89 -13.74
C ASN A 383 20.56 -1.66 -14.73
N ALA A 384 20.45 -1.09 -15.93
CA ALA A 384 19.71 -1.70 -17.04
C ALA A 384 20.30 -3.03 -17.54
N GLU A 385 21.62 -3.24 -17.39
CA GLU A 385 22.25 -4.50 -17.78
C GLU A 385 21.82 -5.68 -16.92
N GLU A 386 21.67 -5.44 -15.61
CA GLU A 386 21.19 -6.47 -14.69
C GLU A 386 19.74 -6.87 -15.02
N VAL A 387 18.87 -5.88 -15.24
CA VAL A 387 17.48 -6.14 -15.67
C VAL A 387 17.45 -6.96 -16.97
N LYS A 388 18.25 -6.55 -17.98
CA LYS A 388 18.35 -7.27 -19.25
C LYS A 388 18.83 -8.70 -19.02
N PHE A 389 19.90 -8.89 -18.26
CA PHE A 389 20.50 -10.19 -17.98
C PHE A 389 19.48 -11.19 -17.43
N TYR A 390 18.74 -10.78 -16.39
CA TYR A 390 17.74 -11.68 -15.80
C TYR A 390 16.52 -11.92 -16.70
N ILE A 391 16.11 -10.96 -17.52
CA ILE A 391 15.06 -11.20 -18.53
C ILE A 391 15.53 -12.26 -19.53
N GLU A 392 16.76 -12.16 -20.04
CA GLU A 392 17.34 -13.16 -20.99
C GLU A 392 17.51 -14.54 -20.33
N ASN A 393 17.89 -14.54 -19.05
CA ASN A 393 18.04 -15.79 -18.30
C ASN A 393 16.69 -16.50 -18.14
N LEU A 394 15.64 -15.77 -17.71
CA LEU A 394 14.29 -16.34 -17.57
C LEU A 394 13.68 -16.84 -18.88
N GLN A 395 14.03 -16.23 -20.01
CA GLN A 395 13.62 -16.71 -21.33
C GLN A 395 14.29 -18.04 -21.71
N ALA A 396 15.49 -18.28 -21.19
CA ALA A 396 16.26 -19.50 -21.45
C ALA A 396 15.93 -20.65 -20.49
N HIS A 397 15.34 -20.38 -19.31
CA HIS A 397 15.17 -21.33 -18.23
C HIS A 397 13.70 -21.36 -17.71
N ASP A 398 12.80 -21.94 -18.53
CA ASP A 398 11.34 -21.94 -18.23
C ASP A 398 10.98 -22.66 -16.91
N GLU A 399 11.69 -23.72 -16.55
CA GLU A 399 11.45 -24.46 -15.30
C GLU A 399 11.84 -23.64 -14.07
N GLU A 400 12.92 -22.87 -14.12
CA GLU A 400 13.31 -21.94 -13.06
C GLU A 400 12.25 -20.83 -12.91
N LYS A 401 11.79 -20.26 -14.03
CA LYS A 401 10.70 -19.27 -14.06
C LYS A 401 9.44 -19.80 -13.37
N LYS A 402 9.00 -21.02 -13.70
CA LYS A 402 7.83 -21.65 -13.04
C LYS A 402 8.04 -21.89 -11.56
N GLY A 403 9.24 -22.30 -11.16
CA GLY A 403 9.61 -22.44 -9.74
C GLY A 403 9.47 -21.15 -8.96
N ILE A 404 10.00 -20.05 -9.50
CA ILE A 404 9.90 -18.71 -8.91
C ILE A 404 8.43 -18.27 -8.82
N GLN A 405 7.63 -18.47 -9.87
CA GLN A 405 6.20 -18.10 -9.89
C GLN A 405 5.40 -18.83 -8.80
N ALA A 406 5.63 -20.13 -8.64
CA ALA A 406 4.97 -20.91 -7.60
C ALA A 406 5.35 -20.43 -6.18
N ALA A 407 6.64 -20.23 -5.93
CA ALA A 407 7.14 -19.76 -4.65
C ALA A 407 6.71 -18.32 -4.34
N ALA A 408 6.62 -17.44 -5.36
CA ALA A 408 6.10 -16.08 -5.25
C ALA A 408 4.65 -16.08 -4.70
N ARG A 409 3.79 -16.90 -5.31
CA ARG A 409 2.38 -17.02 -4.86
C ARG A 409 2.26 -17.56 -3.44
N GLU A 410 3.06 -18.56 -3.07
CA GLU A 410 3.08 -19.07 -1.68
C GLU A 410 3.57 -18.02 -0.68
N THR A 411 4.54 -17.20 -1.08
CA THR A 411 5.02 -16.08 -0.26
C THR A 411 3.91 -15.04 -0.07
N ALA A 412 3.24 -14.61 -1.13
CA ALA A 412 2.16 -13.61 -1.06
C ALA A 412 1.01 -14.04 -0.14
N LYS A 413 0.69 -15.33 -0.08
CA LYS A 413 -0.31 -15.89 0.85
C LYS A 413 0.00 -15.63 2.32
N GLN A 414 1.27 -15.35 2.68
CA GLN A 414 1.65 -15.08 4.07
C GLN A 414 1.40 -13.62 4.48
N PHE A 415 1.13 -12.76 3.51
CA PHE A 415 0.96 -11.32 3.70
C PHE A 415 -0.48 -10.82 3.45
N THR A 416 -1.47 -11.70 3.55
CA THR A 416 -2.87 -11.27 3.54
C THR A 416 -3.22 -10.49 4.82
N TRP A 417 -4.14 -9.52 4.70
CA TRP A 417 -4.49 -8.66 5.84
C TRP A 417 -4.95 -9.43 7.07
N ASP A 418 -5.66 -10.54 6.91
CA ASP A 418 -6.06 -11.39 8.05
C ASP A 418 -4.86 -11.96 8.81
N LYS A 419 -3.78 -12.35 8.12
CA LYS A 419 -2.54 -12.83 8.75
C LYS A 419 -1.75 -11.70 9.40
N VAL A 420 -1.68 -10.54 8.75
CA VAL A 420 -1.03 -9.35 9.30
C VAL A 420 -1.74 -8.89 10.57
N VAL A 421 -3.06 -8.81 10.55
CA VAL A 421 -3.86 -8.43 11.74
C VAL A 421 -3.70 -9.46 12.86
N ARG A 422 -3.68 -10.76 12.58
CA ARG A 422 -3.38 -11.78 13.63
C ARG A 422 -2.00 -11.56 14.26
N SER A 423 -0.99 -11.17 13.46
CA SER A 423 0.34 -10.82 13.99
C SER A 423 0.30 -9.54 14.84
N LEU A 424 -0.46 -8.53 14.41
CA LEU A 424 -0.69 -7.31 15.17
C LEU A 424 -1.36 -7.62 16.52
N LEU A 425 -2.43 -8.41 16.53
CA LEU A 425 -3.13 -8.80 17.76
C LEU A 425 -2.21 -9.47 18.76
N ARG A 426 -1.37 -10.41 18.34
CA ARG A 426 -0.38 -11.06 19.22
C ARG A 426 0.63 -10.09 19.83
N LYS A 427 1.04 -9.06 19.07
CA LYS A 427 1.95 -8.01 19.57
C LYS A 427 1.25 -7.08 20.55
N LEU A 428 -0.02 -6.77 20.33
CA LEU A 428 -0.84 -6.04 21.28
C LEU A 428 -1.03 -6.81 22.58
N GLU A 429 -1.33 -8.13 22.52
CA GLU A 429 -1.42 -9.01 23.69
C GLU A 429 -0.12 -9.02 24.48
N TYR A 430 1.01 -9.23 23.82
CA TYR A 430 2.34 -9.17 24.46
C TYR A 430 2.56 -7.83 25.16
N GLN A 431 2.27 -6.71 24.50
CA GLN A 431 2.46 -5.39 25.08
C GLN A 431 1.53 -5.15 26.28
N THR A 432 0.31 -5.64 26.23
CA THR A 432 -0.64 -5.58 27.35
C THR A 432 -0.09 -6.33 28.58
N GLU A 433 0.47 -7.52 28.39
CA GLU A 433 1.11 -8.27 29.47
C GLU A 433 2.32 -7.55 30.08
N VAL A 434 3.17 -6.94 29.23
CA VAL A 434 4.33 -6.16 29.69
C VAL A 434 3.88 -4.98 30.54
N GLN A 435 2.85 -4.24 30.08
CA GLN A 435 2.31 -3.12 30.84
C GLN A 435 1.71 -3.55 32.19
N GLN A 436 1.01 -4.67 32.24
CA GLN A 436 0.43 -5.19 33.50
C GLN A 436 1.52 -5.59 34.51
N ARG A 437 2.60 -6.26 34.05
CA ARG A 437 3.73 -6.63 34.93
C ARG A 437 4.50 -5.42 35.47
N ALA A 438 4.54 -4.32 34.73
CA ALA A 438 5.19 -3.09 35.19
C ALA A 438 4.40 -2.34 36.27
N LEU A 439 3.12 -2.72 36.46
CA LEU A 439 2.21 -2.10 37.46
C LEU A 439 2.07 -2.97 38.73
N THR A 440 2.54 -4.21 38.69
CA THR A 440 2.64 -5.14 39.85
C THR A 440 4.07 -5.14 40.42
#